data_18ee5adfa8f08c81b6b0d83207f75885
#
_entry.id   18ee5adfa8f08c81b6b0d83207f75885
#
_cell.length_a   1.000
_cell.length_b   1.000
_cell.length_c   1.000
_cell.angle_alpha   90.00
_cell.angle_beta   90.00
_cell.angle_gamma   90.00
#
_symmetry.space_group_name_H-M   'P 1'
#
loop_
_entity.id
_entity.type
_entity.pdbx_description
1 polymer ?
#
loop_
_entity_poly.entity_id
_entity_poly.type
_entity_poly.pdbx_seq_one_letter_code
_entity_poly.pdbx_strand_id
1 'polypeptide(L)'
;MSLLAEQRRQLGAFIRTHRAQLTAPDAGLPPYPVARRRTPGLRREEVAQLCGVSTTWYTWMEQGRDISISPSALARLADALRLSGAERAYLFELARKRDPAAPAGETRGAEPVPSRRSRR
;
A
#
# COMPACT_ATOMS: atom_id res chain seq x y z
N MET A 1 -13.45 -13.41 -0.04
CA MET A 1 -12.65 -14.38 -0.78
C MET A 1 -11.18 -14.12 -0.58
N SER A 2 -10.43 -15.15 -0.30
CA SER A 2 -9.00 -15.01 -0.06
C SER A 2 -8.24 -14.88 -1.36
N LEU A 3 -7.14 -14.15 -1.29
CA LEU A 3 -6.22 -14.09 -2.40
C LEU A 3 -5.50 -15.42 -2.55
N LEU A 4 -5.14 -15.74 -3.78
CA LEU A 4 -4.27 -16.89 -4.02
C LEU A 4 -2.91 -16.63 -3.42
N ALA A 5 -2.21 -17.71 -3.06
CA ALA A 5 -0.89 -17.58 -2.45
C ALA A 5 0.07 -16.78 -3.32
N GLU A 6 0.01 -16.98 -4.62
CA GLU A 6 0.88 -16.25 -5.53
C GLU A 6 0.58 -14.76 -5.50
N GLN A 7 -0.70 -14.39 -5.47
CA GLN A 7 -1.06 -12.98 -5.40
C GLN A 7 -0.62 -12.36 -4.10
N ARG A 8 -0.72 -13.09 -2.99
CA ARG A 8 -0.25 -12.60 -1.70
C ARG A 8 1.26 -12.36 -1.73
N ARG A 9 2.00 -13.26 -2.37
CA ARG A 9 3.45 -13.07 -2.48
C ARG A 9 3.79 -11.86 -3.33
N GLN A 10 3.07 -11.67 -4.43
CA GLN A 10 3.29 -10.50 -5.28
C GLN A 10 2.99 -9.20 -4.54
N LEU A 11 1.90 -9.20 -3.78
CA LEU A 11 1.53 -8.03 -2.98
C LEU A 11 2.63 -7.73 -1.96
N GLY A 12 3.09 -8.75 -1.24
CA GLY A 12 4.14 -8.56 -0.25
C GLY A 12 5.43 -8.07 -0.86
N ALA A 13 5.80 -8.60 -2.03
CA ALA A 13 7.03 -8.17 -2.71
C ALA A 13 6.92 -6.72 -3.17
N PHE A 14 5.77 -6.33 -3.68
CA PHE A 14 5.54 -4.95 -4.11
C PHE A 14 5.70 -3.99 -2.94
N ILE A 15 5.08 -4.33 -1.81
CA ILE A 15 5.15 -3.50 -0.62
C ILE A 15 6.58 -3.39 -0.12
N ARG A 16 7.28 -4.51 -0.05
CA ARG A 16 8.66 -4.52 0.44
C ARG A 16 9.58 -3.70 -0.45
N THR A 17 9.40 -3.81 -1.76
CA THR A 17 10.23 -3.06 -2.72
C THR A 17 10.05 -1.56 -2.51
N HIS A 18 8.82 -1.11 -2.36
CA HIS A 18 8.57 0.32 -2.18
C HIS A 18 9.03 0.81 -0.82
N ARG A 19 8.89 -0.02 0.21
CA ARG A 19 9.43 0.35 1.52
C ARG A 19 10.94 0.56 1.45
N ALA A 20 11.63 -0.31 0.75
CA ALA A 20 13.08 -0.25 0.68
C ALA A 20 13.59 0.97 -0.09
N GLN A 21 12.74 1.56 -0.92
CA GLN A 21 13.13 2.71 -1.74
C GLN A 21 12.90 4.05 -1.05
N LEU A 22 12.16 4.08 0.05
CA LEU A 22 11.86 5.33 0.72
C LEU A 22 12.88 5.63 1.81
N THR A 23 13.21 6.90 1.97
CA THR A 23 14.00 7.34 3.11
C THR A 23 13.07 7.86 4.21
N ALA A 24 13.57 7.93 5.43
CA ALA A 24 12.77 8.46 6.54
C ALA A 24 12.28 9.89 6.27
N PRO A 25 13.12 10.82 5.79
CA PRO A 25 12.62 12.16 5.47
C PRO A 25 11.55 12.15 4.38
N ASP A 26 11.67 11.29 3.38
CA ASP A 26 10.66 11.22 2.33
C ASP A 26 9.31 10.84 2.89
N ALA A 27 9.28 10.03 3.94
CA ALA A 27 8.05 9.59 4.56
C ALA A 27 7.57 10.54 5.65
N GLY A 28 8.28 11.65 5.85
CA GLY A 28 7.88 12.63 6.86
C GLY A 28 8.35 12.29 8.26
N LEU A 29 9.25 11.33 8.39
CA LEU A 29 9.79 10.96 9.69
C LEU A 29 11.07 11.74 9.97
N PRO A 30 11.38 11.97 11.26
CA PRO A 30 12.64 12.61 11.57
C PRO A 30 13.81 11.79 11.11
N PRO A 31 14.88 12.43 10.64
CA PRO A 31 16.06 11.67 10.26
C PRO A 31 16.72 11.09 11.50
N TYR A 32 17.08 9.83 11.42
CA TYR A 32 17.85 9.19 12.47
C TYR A 32 19.34 9.35 12.18
N PRO A 33 20.17 9.22 13.18
CA PRO A 33 21.60 9.18 12.90
C PRO A 33 21.89 8.11 11.87
N VAL A 34 22.60 8.50 10.83
CA VAL A 34 22.88 7.61 9.71
C VAL A 34 23.57 6.33 10.17
N ALA A 35 24.41 6.45 11.20
CA ALA A 35 25.15 5.30 11.69
C ALA A 35 24.25 4.18 12.21
N ARG A 36 22.99 4.47 12.53
CA ARG A 36 22.09 3.46 13.05
C ARG A 36 21.27 2.79 12.00
N ARG A 37 21.35 3.24 10.76
CA ARG A 37 20.55 2.68 9.68
C ARG A 37 21.41 1.77 8.85
N ARG A 38 21.00 0.52 8.75
CA ARG A 38 21.74 -0.43 7.90
C ARG A 38 21.45 -0.21 6.44
N THR A 39 20.23 0.21 6.14
CA THR A 39 19.81 0.43 4.76
C THR A 39 19.19 1.81 4.67
N PRO A 40 19.18 2.42 3.48
CA PRO A 40 18.57 3.72 3.32
C PRO A 40 17.04 3.68 3.39
N GLY A 41 16.44 2.50 3.23
CA GLY A 41 14.99 2.39 3.20
C GLY A 41 14.38 2.42 4.58
N LEU A 42 13.05 2.52 4.60
CA LEU A 42 12.30 2.50 5.85
C LEU A 42 12.34 1.10 6.46
N ARG A 43 12.27 1.07 7.78
CA ARG A 43 12.13 -0.18 8.50
C ARG A 43 10.66 -0.59 8.55
N ARG A 44 10.43 -1.88 8.77
CA ARG A 44 9.06 -2.39 8.88
C ARG A 44 8.26 -1.68 9.97
N GLU A 45 8.88 -1.48 11.12
CA GLU A 45 8.17 -0.82 12.22
C GLU A 45 7.84 0.63 11.88
N GLU A 46 8.64 1.28 11.06
CA GLU A 46 8.35 2.66 10.66
C GLU A 46 7.11 2.72 9.78
N VAL A 47 7.03 1.81 8.80
CA VAL A 47 5.86 1.78 7.92
C VAL A 47 4.62 1.35 8.71
N ALA A 48 4.76 0.35 9.58
CA ALA A 48 3.63 -0.10 10.39
C ALA A 48 3.08 1.04 11.24
N GLN A 49 3.96 1.83 11.83
CA GLN A 49 3.54 2.97 12.63
C GLN A 49 2.79 3.98 11.78
N LEU A 50 3.28 4.29 10.58
CA LEU A 50 2.61 5.22 9.69
C LEU A 50 1.24 4.72 9.27
N CYS A 51 1.09 3.40 9.14
CA CYS A 51 -0.19 2.81 8.75
C CYS A 51 -1.15 2.61 9.91
N GLY A 52 -0.65 2.72 11.14
CA GLY A 52 -1.49 2.48 12.30
C GLY A 52 -1.75 1.02 12.57
N VAL A 53 -0.84 0.14 12.20
CA VAL A 53 -0.98 -1.30 12.42
C VAL A 53 0.22 -1.82 13.19
N SER A 54 0.11 -3.03 13.71
CA SER A 54 1.23 -3.63 14.42
C SER A 54 2.33 -4.03 13.46
N THR A 55 3.56 -4.02 13.96
CA THR A 55 4.70 -4.45 13.16
C THR A 55 4.55 -5.92 12.76
N THR A 56 4.02 -6.73 13.65
CA THR A 56 3.82 -8.15 13.35
C THR A 56 2.86 -8.33 12.18
N TRP A 57 1.72 -7.63 12.23
CA TRP A 57 0.73 -7.72 11.16
C TRP A 57 1.32 -7.23 9.83
N TYR A 58 2.04 -6.11 9.88
CA TYR A 58 2.68 -5.59 8.68
C TYR A 58 3.68 -6.59 8.10
N THR A 59 4.47 -7.22 8.98
CA THR A 59 5.45 -8.22 8.56
C THR A 59 4.76 -9.39 7.87
N TRP A 60 3.64 -9.85 8.42
CA TRP A 60 2.87 -10.92 7.79
C TRP A 60 2.42 -10.53 6.38
N MET A 61 2.04 -9.28 6.21
CA MET A 61 1.62 -8.81 4.88
C MET A 61 2.77 -8.88 3.88
N GLU A 62 3.96 -8.46 4.29
CA GLU A 62 5.13 -8.55 3.40
C GLU A 62 5.50 -10.00 3.09
N GLN A 63 5.22 -10.90 4.03
CA GLN A 63 5.54 -12.32 3.84
C GLN A 63 4.49 -13.06 3.01
N GLY A 64 3.41 -12.40 2.66
CA GLY A 64 2.38 -13.02 1.85
C GLY A 64 1.47 -13.97 2.61
N ARG A 65 1.35 -13.77 3.92
CA ARG A 65 0.47 -14.62 4.72
C ARG A 65 -0.98 -14.33 4.40
N ASP A 66 -1.83 -15.29 4.69
CA ASP A 66 -3.27 -15.19 4.42
C ASP A 66 -3.92 -14.41 5.55
N ILE A 67 -3.84 -13.10 5.46
CA ILE A 67 -4.47 -12.19 6.42
C ILE A 67 -5.47 -11.32 5.69
N SER A 68 -6.41 -10.79 6.45
CA SER A 68 -7.41 -9.89 5.89
C SER A 68 -6.88 -8.45 5.94
N ILE A 69 -6.92 -7.78 4.79
CA ILE A 69 -6.43 -6.42 4.67
C ILE A 69 -7.60 -5.54 4.25
N SER A 70 -7.96 -4.58 5.09
CA SER A 70 -9.07 -3.70 4.76
C SER A 70 -8.68 -2.66 3.72
N PRO A 71 -9.63 -2.16 2.93
CA PRO A 71 -9.33 -1.08 2.00
C PRO A 71 -8.76 0.15 2.68
N SER A 72 -9.21 0.48 3.89
CA SER A 72 -8.67 1.65 4.56
C SER A 72 -7.23 1.43 5.00
N ALA A 73 -6.87 0.21 5.40
CA ALA A 73 -5.48 -0.10 5.74
C ALA A 73 -4.60 0.01 4.50
N LEU A 74 -5.09 -0.48 3.35
CA LEU A 74 -4.35 -0.33 2.10
C LEU A 74 -4.16 1.12 1.72
N ALA A 75 -5.19 1.95 1.93
CA ALA A 75 -5.10 3.37 1.62
C ALA A 75 -4.03 4.03 2.48
N ARG A 76 -4.00 3.72 3.77
CA ARG A 76 -2.97 4.27 4.65
C ARG A 76 -1.58 3.78 4.25
N LEU A 77 -1.49 2.53 3.80
CA LEU A 77 -0.22 1.99 3.33
C LEU A 77 0.25 2.72 2.07
N ALA A 78 -0.66 2.97 1.13
CA ALA A 78 -0.30 3.71 -0.08
C ALA A 78 0.22 5.10 0.26
N ASP A 79 -0.42 5.77 1.20
CA ASP A 79 0.03 7.09 1.63
C ASP A 79 1.40 7.00 2.31
N ALA A 80 1.58 6.01 3.18
CA ALA A 80 2.83 5.86 3.90
C ALA A 80 3.99 5.58 2.95
N LEU A 81 3.74 4.81 1.91
CA LEU A 81 4.77 4.45 0.93
C LEU A 81 4.93 5.50 -0.17
N ARG A 82 4.12 6.57 -0.13
CA ARG A 82 4.20 7.65 -1.11
C ARG A 82 4.00 7.16 -2.53
N LEU A 83 3.06 6.25 -2.70
CA LEU A 83 2.81 5.67 -4.01
C LEU A 83 2.19 6.70 -4.96
N SER A 84 2.59 6.64 -6.22
CA SER A 84 1.93 7.41 -7.26
C SER A 84 0.51 6.90 -7.46
N GLY A 85 -0.29 7.64 -8.22
CA GLY A 85 -1.65 7.18 -8.53
C GLY A 85 -1.67 5.82 -9.20
N ALA A 86 -0.76 5.60 -10.14
CA ALA A 86 -0.68 4.32 -10.84
C ALA A 86 -0.23 3.21 -9.90
N GLU A 87 0.73 3.49 -9.04
CA GLU A 87 1.20 2.50 -8.07
C GLU A 87 0.12 2.18 -7.05
N ARG A 88 -0.62 3.18 -6.61
CA ARG A 88 -1.72 2.98 -5.68
C ARG A 88 -2.79 2.09 -6.32
N ALA A 89 -3.14 2.36 -7.56
CA ALA A 89 -4.12 1.54 -8.27
C ALA A 89 -3.64 0.09 -8.38
N TYR A 90 -2.38 -0.09 -8.66
CA TYR A 90 -1.82 -1.43 -8.76
C TYR A 90 -1.84 -2.16 -7.42
N LEU A 91 -1.55 -1.45 -6.34
CA LEU A 91 -1.62 -2.03 -5.00
C LEU A 91 -3.02 -2.57 -4.72
N PHE A 92 -4.05 -1.77 -5.01
CA PHE A 92 -5.42 -2.21 -4.76
C PHE A 92 -5.81 -3.36 -5.69
N GLU A 93 -5.30 -3.34 -6.91
CA GLU A 93 -5.56 -4.44 -7.82
C GLU A 93 -4.94 -5.74 -7.34
N LEU A 94 -3.69 -5.70 -6.87
CA LEU A 94 -3.04 -6.87 -6.31
C LEU A 94 -3.80 -7.43 -5.10
N ALA A 95 -4.34 -6.55 -4.27
CA ALA A 95 -5.07 -6.97 -3.09
C ALA A 95 -6.52 -7.32 -3.39
N ARG A 96 -6.99 -7.07 -4.60
CA ARG A 96 -8.36 -7.31 -4.99
C ARG A 96 -9.34 -6.55 -4.13
N LYS A 97 -9.01 -5.31 -3.82
CA LYS A 97 -9.83 -4.43 -3.02
C LYS A 97 -10.11 -3.15 -3.79
N ARG A 98 -11.18 -2.49 -3.42
CA ARG A 98 -11.55 -1.24 -4.05
C ARG A 98 -10.96 -0.08 -3.26
N ASP A 99 -10.35 0.86 -3.96
CA ASP A 99 -9.77 2.03 -3.33
C ASP A 99 -10.90 2.93 -2.81
N PRO A 100 -10.95 3.22 -1.50
CA PRO A 100 -11.99 4.10 -0.97
C PRO A 100 -11.93 5.51 -1.53
N ALA A 101 -10.77 5.94 -2.02
CA ALA A 101 -10.63 7.27 -2.60
C ALA A 101 -11.03 7.33 -4.05
N ALA A 102 -11.29 6.18 -4.69
CA ALA A 102 -11.71 6.17 -6.08
C ALA A 102 -13.12 6.72 -6.19
N PRO A 103 -13.41 7.52 -7.23
CA PRO A 103 -14.77 8.04 -7.40
C PRO A 103 -15.78 6.92 -7.49
N ALA A 104 -16.96 7.16 -6.95
CA ALA A 104 -18.05 6.21 -7.05
C ALA A 104 -18.40 6.02 -8.51
N GLY A 105 -18.63 4.79 -8.90
CA GLY A 105 -18.95 4.48 -10.28
C GLY A 105 -17.77 4.25 -11.18
N GLU A 106 -16.58 4.60 -10.73
CA GLU A 106 -15.38 4.31 -11.48
C GLU A 106 -15.04 2.86 -11.26
N THR A 107 -15.12 2.06 -12.31
CA THR A 107 -14.78 0.68 -12.18
C THR A 107 -13.74 0.35 -13.20
N ARG A 108 -12.88 -0.52 -12.82
CA ARG A 108 -11.85 -0.94 -13.65
C ARG A 108 -12.37 -1.75 -14.74
N GLY A 109 -12.07 -1.43 -15.92
CA GLY A 109 -12.53 -2.14 -17.08
C GLY A 109 -13.91 -1.78 -17.50
N ALA A 110 -14.61 -1.01 -16.77
CA ALA A 110 -15.89 -0.55 -17.23
C ALA A 110 -15.71 0.74 -17.91
N GLU A 111 -16.24 1.11 -18.41
CA GLU A 111 -16.03 2.22 -18.85
C GLU A 111 -16.51 3.15 -18.45
N PRO A 112 -16.29 3.69 -18.39
CA PRO A 112 -16.71 4.73 -17.78
C PRO A 112 -17.81 5.38 -18.23
N VAL A 113 -18.33 5.52 -17.92
CA VAL A 113 -19.24 6.11 -18.29
C VAL A 113 -19.35 7.36 -18.04
N PRO A 114 -19.39 7.85 -18.29
CA PRO A 114 -19.41 9.00 -18.03
C PRO A 114 -20.16 9.79 -17.67
N SER A 115 -20.30 9.65 -17.55
CA SER A 115 -20.76 10.26 -17.41
C SER A 115 -21.16 10.85 -16.97
N ARG A 116 -21.25 10.70 -16.70
CA ARG A 116 -21.58 11.22 -16.37
C ARG A 116 -21.67 11.92 -16.09
N ARG A 117 -21.73 11.83 -15.79
CA ARG A 117 -21.85 12.39 -15.54
C ARG A 117 -21.96 13.13 -15.42
N SER A 118 -21.98 13.00 -15.10
CA SER A 118 -22.14 13.56 -15.11
C SER A 118 -22.44 14.15 -14.96
N ARG A 119 -22.75 14.22 -14.78
CA ARG A 119 -23.11 14.72 -14.75
C ARG A 119 -23.42 15.50 -14.72
N ARG A 120 -23.72 15.60 -14.40
CA ARG A 120 -24.05 16.21 -14.57
C ARG A 120 -24.46 16.89 -14.50
#